data_2e09a1bfe8cd32d01571afc226c16874
#
_entry.id   2e09a1bfe8cd32d01571afc226c16874
#
_cell.length_a   1.000
_cell.length_b   1.000
_cell.length_c   1.000
_cell.angle_alpha   90.00
_cell.angle_beta   90.00
_cell.angle_gamma   90.00
#
_symmetry.space_group_name_H-M   'P 1'
#
loop_
_entity.id
_entity.type
_entity.pdbx_description
1 polymer ?
#
loop_
_entity_poly.entity_id
_entity_poly.type
_entity_poly.pdbx_seq_one_letter_code
_entity_poly.pdbx_strand_id
1 'polypeptide(L)'
;MISVIIPIYNAERTIVNALNSIKAQTIGVNEFEVIVVNDGSSDESENIVKTYVKENPEMNLQLINQENGGVSKARNIGLKHSKGELVALLDSDDEWHSDKIEKQLNYLNNKNLDIDFLASRRNNHKILLPYEVVNNLAEITFSKLLIRNEAQPSTVIFKRKVIANTGFFNDDQRYAEDVNYWMKISRNNKMYILDESLVIAGGGKRTFGVSGLSANLKEMKNGYKRNLKEMYALKYLSLPQYTFYHFFYKAKYLLLLFRQFCYNLNTKKN
;
A
#
# COMPACT_ATOMS: atom_id res chain seq x y z
N MET A 1 7.32 -0.78 19.39
CA MET A 1 7.99 -0.04 18.28
C MET A 1 7.45 -0.48 16.95
N ILE A 2 7.15 0.46 16.05
CA ILE A 2 6.57 0.26 14.72
C ILE A 2 7.56 0.78 13.67
N SER A 3 7.93 -0.05 12.69
CA SER A 3 8.75 0.39 11.56
C SER A 3 7.85 0.96 10.47
N VAL A 4 8.05 2.23 10.11
CA VAL A 4 7.34 2.87 9.00
C VAL A 4 8.27 2.96 7.81
N ILE A 5 7.87 2.37 6.67
CA ILE A 5 8.68 2.32 5.46
C ILE A 5 8.09 3.28 4.43
N ILE A 6 8.93 4.22 3.97
CA ILE A 6 8.55 5.26 3.01
C ILE A 6 9.47 5.19 1.80
N PRO A 7 9.05 4.59 0.68
CA PRO A 7 9.79 4.71 -0.58
C PRO A 7 9.59 6.12 -1.14
N ILE A 8 10.68 6.78 -1.57
CA ILE A 8 10.61 8.08 -2.23
C ILE A 8 11.28 8.04 -3.60
N TYR A 9 10.63 8.69 -4.57
CA TYR A 9 11.20 8.96 -5.88
C TYR A 9 10.58 10.24 -6.46
N ASN A 10 11.38 11.31 -6.55
CA ASN A 10 10.94 12.65 -6.97
C ASN A 10 9.72 13.13 -6.18
N ALA A 11 9.85 13.16 -4.85
CA ALA A 11 8.80 13.48 -3.88
C ALA A 11 9.03 14.82 -3.14
N GLU A 12 9.81 15.72 -3.69
CA GLU A 12 10.20 17.00 -3.04
C GLU A 12 9.00 17.82 -2.51
N ARG A 13 7.83 17.70 -3.17
CA ARG A 13 6.63 18.45 -2.83
C ARG A 13 5.75 17.79 -1.76
N THR A 14 5.96 16.52 -1.46
CA THR A 14 5.00 15.75 -0.68
C THR A 14 5.62 15.08 0.55
N ILE A 15 6.91 14.74 0.50
CA ILE A 15 7.56 13.95 1.55
C ILE A 15 7.45 14.58 2.94
N VAL A 16 7.51 15.91 3.07
CA VAL A 16 7.40 16.60 4.37
C VAL A 16 6.03 16.37 5.00
N ASN A 17 4.95 16.40 4.20
CA ASN A 17 3.60 16.12 4.69
C ASN A 17 3.48 14.68 5.20
N ALA A 18 4.02 13.72 4.45
CA ALA A 18 4.03 12.32 4.87
C ALA A 18 4.76 12.15 6.21
N LEU A 19 5.96 12.74 6.37
CA LEU A 19 6.72 12.70 7.62
C LEU A 19 6.01 13.40 8.78
N ASN A 20 5.41 14.56 8.55
CA ASN A 20 4.61 15.28 9.54
C ASN A 20 3.39 14.47 10.00
N SER A 21 2.78 13.69 9.11
CA SER A 21 1.64 12.84 9.46
C SER A 21 2.02 11.69 10.41
N ILE A 22 3.28 11.22 10.38
CA ILE A 22 3.82 10.27 11.35
C ILE A 22 4.11 10.98 12.68
N LYS A 23 4.76 12.15 12.62
CA LYS A 23 5.09 12.96 13.82
C LYS A 23 3.83 13.33 14.61
N ALA A 24 2.70 13.53 13.92
CA ALA A 24 1.43 13.91 14.53
C ALA A 24 0.62 12.75 15.11
N GLN A 25 1.13 11.51 15.09
CA GLN A 25 0.39 10.35 15.60
C GLN A 25 0.19 10.43 17.12
N THR A 26 -1.02 10.13 17.60
CA THR A 26 -1.44 10.23 19.02
C THR A 26 -0.67 9.31 19.96
N ILE A 27 -0.10 8.22 19.45
CA ILE A 27 0.70 7.29 20.25
C ILE A 27 2.10 7.81 20.57
N GLY A 28 2.50 8.94 19.99
CA GLY A 28 3.81 9.57 20.19
C GLY A 28 4.89 9.11 19.22
N VAL A 29 5.79 10.03 18.89
CA VAL A 29 6.83 9.83 17.85
C VAL A 29 7.87 8.77 18.24
N ASN A 30 8.10 8.56 19.53
CA ASN A 30 9.07 7.58 20.05
C ASN A 30 8.66 6.12 19.79
N GLU A 31 7.39 5.86 19.45
CA GLU A 31 6.92 4.52 19.10
C GLU A 31 7.32 4.07 17.69
N PHE A 32 7.91 4.98 16.91
CA PHE A 32 8.27 4.72 15.53
C PHE A 32 9.78 4.64 15.28
N GLU A 33 10.19 3.75 14.39
CA GLU A 33 11.37 3.92 13.54
C GLU A 33 10.90 4.21 12.12
N VAL A 34 11.38 5.28 11.52
CA VAL A 34 10.98 5.69 10.17
C VAL A 34 12.14 5.42 9.23
N ILE A 35 11.90 4.63 8.19
CA ILE A 35 12.90 4.24 7.20
C ILE A 35 12.46 4.82 5.85
N VAL A 36 13.10 5.91 5.46
CA VAL A 36 12.92 6.52 4.13
C VAL A 36 13.92 5.91 3.18
N VAL A 37 13.44 5.33 2.08
CA VAL A 37 14.30 4.74 1.04
C VAL A 37 14.19 5.59 -0.22
N ASN A 38 15.26 6.32 -0.54
CA ASN A 38 15.36 7.12 -1.74
C ASN A 38 15.76 6.24 -2.93
N ASP A 39 14.84 6.06 -3.86
CA ASP A 39 14.99 5.23 -5.05
C ASP A 39 15.61 6.02 -6.23
N GLY A 40 16.72 6.74 -5.95
CA GLY A 40 17.45 7.48 -6.96
C GLY A 40 16.71 8.73 -7.47
N SER A 41 16.15 9.54 -6.57
CA SER A 41 15.53 10.81 -6.93
C SER A 41 16.53 11.76 -7.57
N SER A 42 16.07 12.53 -8.56
CA SER A 42 16.85 13.57 -9.25
C SER A 42 16.44 14.99 -8.85
N ASP A 43 15.45 15.14 -8.00
CA ASP A 43 14.96 16.39 -7.42
C ASP A 43 15.53 16.61 -6.01
N GLU A 44 15.03 17.59 -5.27
CA GLU A 44 15.49 17.93 -3.91
C GLU A 44 15.02 16.96 -2.81
N SER A 45 14.36 15.86 -3.14
CA SER A 45 13.81 14.91 -2.16
C SER A 45 14.83 14.47 -1.11
N GLU A 46 16.05 14.13 -1.54
CA GLU A 46 17.12 13.68 -0.64
C GLU A 46 17.53 14.78 0.35
N ASN A 47 17.75 15.99 -0.14
CA ASN A 47 18.18 17.13 0.69
C ASN A 47 17.08 17.56 1.66
N ILE A 48 15.82 17.51 1.23
CA ILE A 48 14.67 17.80 2.08
C ILE A 48 14.60 16.82 3.25
N VAL A 49 14.75 15.50 2.99
CA VAL A 49 14.74 14.49 4.06
C VAL A 49 15.93 14.68 5.01
N LYS A 50 17.14 14.95 4.49
CA LYS A 50 18.32 15.23 5.32
C LYS A 50 18.13 16.45 6.23
N THR A 51 17.49 17.50 5.73
CA THR A 51 17.16 18.69 6.50
C THR A 51 16.12 18.37 7.56
N TYR A 52 15.07 17.63 7.18
CA TYR A 52 14.01 17.22 8.10
C TYR A 52 14.55 16.39 9.28
N VAL A 53 15.50 15.48 9.04
CA VAL A 53 16.17 14.70 10.09
C VAL A 53 16.89 15.62 11.09
N LYS A 54 17.58 16.66 10.62
CA LYS A 54 18.31 17.61 11.49
C LYS A 54 17.36 18.47 12.32
N GLU A 55 16.23 18.85 11.75
CA GLU A 55 15.23 19.69 12.39
C GLU A 55 14.30 18.94 13.35
N ASN A 56 14.25 17.60 13.25
CA ASN A 56 13.39 16.74 14.07
C ASN A 56 14.20 15.62 14.74
N PRO A 57 15.17 15.97 15.63
CA PRO A 57 16.07 14.98 16.25
C PRO A 57 15.35 14.00 17.19
N GLU A 58 14.12 14.29 17.58
CA GLU A 58 13.27 13.39 18.36
C GLU A 58 12.73 12.21 17.55
N MET A 59 12.73 12.30 16.22
CA MET A 59 12.31 11.20 15.34
C MET A 59 13.45 10.24 15.08
N ASN A 60 13.23 8.96 15.35
CA ASN A 60 14.15 7.90 14.92
C ASN A 60 13.96 7.67 13.41
N LEU A 61 14.55 8.54 12.58
CA LEU A 61 14.43 8.54 11.12
C LEU A 61 15.76 8.23 10.45
N GLN A 62 15.77 7.23 9.60
CA GLN A 62 16.90 6.82 8.75
C GLN A 62 16.58 7.07 7.27
N LEU A 63 17.50 7.70 6.55
CA LEU A 63 17.48 7.81 5.10
C LEU A 63 18.46 6.81 4.49
N ILE A 64 17.97 5.99 3.55
CA ILE A 64 18.76 5.03 2.77
C ILE A 64 18.68 5.42 1.29
N ASN A 65 19.82 5.58 0.64
CA ASN A 65 19.88 5.86 -0.80
C ASN A 65 20.16 4.58 -1.58
N GLN A 66 19.49 4.41 -2.72
CA GLN A 66 19.77 3.36 -3.70
C GLN A 66 19.72 3.93 -5.13
N GLU A 67 20.28 3.21 -6.08
CA GLU A 67 20.01 3.44 -7.50
C GLU A 67 18.54 3.06 -7.80
N ASN A 68 17.93 3.78 -8.76
CA ASN A 68 16.53 3.55 -9.09
C ASN A 68 16.26 2.08 -9.48
N GLY A 69 15.51 1.41 -8.65
CA GLY A 69 15.15 0.00 -8.80
C GLY A 69 13.65 -0.26 -8.74
N GLY A 70 12.85 0.81 -8.55
CA GLY A 70 11.40 0.75 -8.44
C GLY A 70 10.89 0.55 -7.01
N VAL A 71 9.62 0.87 -6.82
CA VAL A 71 8.94 0.92 -5.51
C VAL A 71 9.02 -0.39 -4.72
N SER A 72 8.94 -1.55 -5.40
CA SER A 72 9.06 -2.87 -4.76
C SER A 72 10.42 -3.07 -4.12
N LYS A 73 11.50 -2.74 -4.84
CA LYS A 73 12.87 -2.85 -4.34
C LYS A 73 13.12 -1.88 -3.20
N ALA A 74 12.63 -0.64 -3.31
CA ALA A 74 12.73 0.35 -2.24
C ALA A 74 12.01 -0.12 -0.97
N ARG A 75 10.75 -0.62 -1.09
CA ARG A 75 10.04 -1.21 0.06
C ARG A 75 10.79 -2.40 0.64
N ASN A 76 11.37 -3.27 -0.17
CA ASN A 76 12.13 -4.44 0.30
C ASN A 76 13.38 -4.05 1.08
N ILE A 77 14.10 -2.99 0.68
CA ILE A 77 15.21 -2.45 1.46
C ILE A 77 14.72 -1.96 2.82
N GLY A 78 13.64 -1.18 2.85
CA GLY A 78 13.03 -0.74 4.10
C GLY A 78 12.61 -1.91 5.00
N LEU A 79 11.95 -2.94 4.43
CA LEU A 79 11.56 -4.15 5.16
C LEU A 79 12.76 -4.91 5.77
N LYS A 80 13.87 -4.98 5.05
CA LYS A 80 15.11 -5.65 5.53
C LYS A 80 15.78 -4.87 6.67
N HIS A 81 15.68 -3.53 6.69
CA HIS A 81 16.26 -2.68 7.73
C HIS A 81 15.32 -2.49 8.93
N SER A 82 14.03 -2.79 8.77
CA SER A 82 13.04 -2.63 9.83
C SER A 82 13.32 -3.53 11.03
N LYS A 83 13.10 -3.02 12.27
CA LYS A 83 13.33 -3.73 13.54
C LYS A 83 12.07 -3.86 14.40
N GLY A 84 11.03 -3.06 14.12
CA GLY A 84 9.77 -3.04 14.86
C GLY A 84 9.03 -4.37 14.81
N GLU A 85 8.27 -4.69 15.83
CA GLU A 85 7.37 -5.86 15.88
C GLU A 85 6.20 -5.72 14.91
N LEU A 86 5.85 -4.48 14.62
CA LEU A 86 4.87 -4.09 13.62
C LEU A 86 5.56 -3.32 12.50
N VAL A 87 5.05 -3.48 11.29
CA VAL A 87 5.52 -2.77 10.10
C VAL A 87 4.34 -2.07 9.44
N ALA A 88 4.49 -0.79 9.15
CA ALA A 88 3.54 0.00 8.38
C ALA A 88 4.20 0.54 7.11
N LEU A 89 3.42 0.71 6.06
CA LEU A 89 3.88 1.31 4.81
C LEU A 89 3.20 2.68 4.65
N LEU A 90 3.95 3.64 4.10
CA LEU A 90 3.44 4.96 3.76
C LEU A 90 4.07 5.39 2.44
N ASP A 91 3.28 5.65 1.42
CA ASP A 91 3.76 6.23 0.17
C ASP A 91 4.00 7.74 0.37
N SER A 92 5.01 8.29 -0.29
CA SER A 92 5.51 9.65 -0.05
C SER A 92 4.55 10.78 -0.44
N ASP A 93 3.46 10.47 -1.12
CA ASP A 93 2.40 11.39 -1.52
C ASP A 93 1.09 11.20 -0.74
N ASP A 94 1.12 10.39 0.33
CA ASP A 94 -0.01 10.10 1.22
C ASP A 94 0.23 10.67 2.62
N GLU A 95 -0.87 10.88 3.36
CA GLU A 95 -0.85 11.39 4.74
C GLU A 95 -1.74 10.53 5.64
N TRP A 96 -1.30 10.27 6.87
CA TRP A 96 -2.09 9.58 7.87
C TRP A 96 -2.91 10.56 8.72
N HIS A 97 -4.14 10.19 9.07
CA HIS A 97 -4.85 10.85 10.16
C HIS A 97 -4.12 10.59 11.48
N SER A 98 -4.13 11.58 12.38
CA SER A 98 -3.34 11.54 13.62
C SER A 98 -3.65 10.35 14.55
N ASP A 99 -4.83 9.80 14.48
CA ASP A 99 -5.32 8.67 15.29
C ASP A 99 -5.22 7.29 14.57
N LYS A 100 -4.63 7.26 13.36
CA LYS A 100 -4.60 6.04 12.54
C LYS A 100 -3.96 4.86 13.26
N ILE A 101 -2.77 5.05 13.75
CA ILE A 101 -2.01 3.95 14.35
C ILE A 101 -2.63 3.51 15.67
N GLU A 102 -3.07 4.44 16.52
CA GLU A 102 -3.78 4.12 17.76
C GLU A 102 -5.01 3.24 17.49
N LYS A 103 -5.85 3.64 16.55
CA LYS A 103 -7.05 2.89 16.16
C LYS A 103 -6.70 1.49 15.65
N GLN A 104 -5.70 1.36 14.78
CA GLN A 104 -5.28 0.06 14.27
C GLN A 104 -4.66 -0.83 15.36
N LEU A 105 -3.92 -0.26 16.31
CA LEU A 105 -3.36 -1.00 17.44
C LEU A 105 -4.44 -1.58 18.36
N ASN A 106 -5.55 -0.89 18.57
CA ASN A 106 -6.67 -1.38 19.36
C ASN A 106 -7.22 -2.73 18.83
N TYR A 107 -7.19 -2.92 17.51
CA TYR A 107 -7.59 -4.19 16.88
C TYR A 107 -6.46 -5.22 16.87
N LEU A 108 -5.23 -4.82 16.54
CA LEU A 108 -4.08 -5.74 16.47
C LEU A 108 -3.69 -6.32 17.82
N ASN A 109 -3.88 -5.56 18.91
CA ASN A 109 -3.59 -5.98 20.28
C ASN A 109 -4.75 -6.75 20.92
N ASN A 110 -5.92 -6.80 20.27
CA ASN A 110 -7.05 -7.57 20.78
C ASN A 110 -6.81 -9.07 20.55
N LYS A 111 -6.49 -9.78 21.63
CA LYS A 111 -6.18 -11.22 21.61
C LYS A 111 -7.31 -12.10 21.06
N ASN A 112 -8.53 -11.61 21.07
CA ASN A 112 -9.69 -12.35 20.55
C ASN A 112 -9.82 -12.29 19.02
N LEU A 113 -9.11 -11.37 18.35
CA LEU A 113 -9.27 -11.14 16.90
C LEU A 113 -8.20 -11.82 16.04
N ASP A 114 -7.05 -12.20 16.59
CA ASP A 114 -5.94 -12.88 15.87
C ASP A 114 -5.66 -12.28 14.47
N ILE A 115 -5.45 -10.95 14.43
CA ILE A 115 -5.17 -10.22 13.19
C ILE A 115 -3.66 -10.15 12.97
N ASP A 116 -3.21 -10.45 11.74
CA ASP A 116 -1.80 -10.36 11.34
C ASP A 116 -1.50 -9.16 10.47
N PHE A 117 -2.50 -8.73 9.68
CA PHE A 117 -2.43 -7.64 8.74
C PHE A 117 -3.74 -6.85 8.82
N LEU A 118 -3.63 -5.55 9.01
CA LEU A 118 -4.78 -4.65 9.11
C LEU A 118 -4.61 -3.45 8.18
N ALA A 119 -5.47 -3.34 7.19
CA ALA A 119 -5.65 -2.13 6.37
C ALA A 119 -6.70 -1.21 6.97
N SER A 120 -6.81 0.02 6.48
CA SER A 120 -7.92 0.92 6.73
C SER A 120 -8.51 1.45 5.41
N ARG A 121 -9.62 2.19 5.48
CA ARG A 121 -10.11 2.97 4.35
C ARG A 121 -9.26 4.24 4.15
N ARG A 122 -9.45 4.87 3.00
CA ARG A 122 -8.83 6.14 2.61
C ARG A 122 -9.83 7.04 1.89
N ASN A 123 -9.59 8.34 1.90
CA ASN A 123 -10.37 9.35 1.16
C ASN A 123 -11.89 9.20 1.31
N ASN A 124 -12.37 8.72 2.48
CA ASN A 124 -13.77 8.41 2.77
C ASN A 124 -14.44 7.42 1.77
N HIS A 125 -13.65 6.67 1.00
CA HIS A 125 -14.20 5.66 0.11
C HIS A 125 -14.83 4.52 0.92
N LYS A 126 -15.98 4.05 0.46
CA LYS A 126 -16.64 2.88 1.06
C LYS A 126 -15.95 1.59 0.65
N ILE A 127 -15.94 0.61 1.53
CA ILE A 127 -15.58 -0.76 1.20
C ILE A 127 -16.65 -1.32 0.25
N LEU A 128 -16.21 -1.92 -0.85
CA LEU A 128 -17.12 -2.40 -1.89
C LEU A 128 -17.07 -3.93 -2.01
N LEU A 129 -18.11 -4.52 -2.59
CA LEU A 129 -18.12 -5.96 -2.89
C LEU A 129 -16.82 -6.42 -3.59
N PRO A 130 -16.28 -7.58 -3.23
CA PRO A 130 -16.89 -8.69 -2.46
C PRO A 130 -16.65 -8.65 -0.94
N TYR A 131 -16.25 -7.51 -0.40
CA TYR A 131 -15.99 -7.36 1.04
C TYR A 131 -17.28 -7.00 1.77
N GLU A 132 -17.52 -7.69 2.87
CA GLU A 132 -18.63 -7.43 3.80
C GLU A 132 -18.05 -6.96 5.12
N VAL A 133 -18.59 -5.88 5.67
CA VAL A 133 -18.16 -5.31 6.96
C VAL A 133 -19.01 -5.93 8.08
N VAL A 134 -18.33 -6.57 9.02
CA VAL A 134 -18.92 -7.12 10.24
C VAL A 134 -18.13 -6.59 11.43
N ASN A 135 -18.80 -5.97 12.38
CA ASN A 135 -18.17 -5.38 13.57
C ASN A 135 -16.97 -4.47 13.21
N ASN A 136 -17.18 -3.57 12.24
CA ASN A 136 -16.19 -2.61 11.76
C ASN A 136 -14.97 -3.22 11.04
N LEU A 137 -14.98 -4.50 10.73
CA LEU A 137 -13.92 -5.22 10.03
C LEU A 137 -14.45 -5.93 8.79
N ALA A 138 -13.67 -5.89 7.71
CA ALA A 138 -13.92 -6.70 6.52
C ALA A 138 -12.74 -7.63 6.28
N GLU A 139 -12.98 -8.93 6.24
CA GLU A 139 -11.93 -9.92 6.01
C GLU A 139 -11.36 -9.85 4.59
N ILE A 140 -10.03 -9.86 4.47
CA ILE A 140 -9.32 -9.98 3.20
C ILE A 140 -8.92 -11.44 2.99
N THR A 141 -9.43 -12.04 1.92
CA THR A 141 -9.06 -13.40 1.51
C THR A 141 -8.43 -13.39 0.13
N PHE A 142 -7.72 -14.46 -0.21
CA PHE A 142 -7.14 -14.64 -1.54
C PHE A 142 -8.19 -14.49 -2.66
N SER A 143 -9.37 -15.08 -2.49
CA SER A 143 -10.46 -15.01 -3.47
C SER A 143 -11.01 -13.60 -3.65
N LYS A 144 -11.12 -12.83 -2.57
CA LYS A 144 -11.55 -11.43 -2.63
C LYS A 144 -10.52 -10.55 -3.33
N LEU A 145 -9.22 -10.75 -3.07
CA LEU A 145 -8.12 -10.05 -3.74
C LEU A 145 -8.08 -10.30 -5.27
N LEU A 146 -8.47 -11.48 -5.72
CA LEU A 146 -8.62 -11.78 -7.16
C LEU A 146 -9.72 -10.94 -7.82
N ILE A 147 -10.69 -10.44 -7.07
CA ILE A 147 -11.78 -9.61 -7.60
C ILE A 147 -11.44 -8.13 -7.42
N ARG A 148 -10.98 -7.73 -6.23
CA ARG A 148 -10.75 -6.34 -5.87
C ARG A 148 -9.71 -6.23 -4.74
N ASN A 149 -8.82 -5.26 -4.86
CA ASN A 149 -7.96 -4.82 -3.77
C ASN A 149 -8.50 -3.53 -3.15
N GLU A 150 -8.78 -3.53 -1.86
CA GLU A 150 -9.14 -2.34 -1.08
C GLU A 150 -7.98 -1.89 -0.17
N ALA A 151 -7.01 -2.78 0.11
CA ALA A 151 -5.83 -2.46 0.91
C ALA A 151 -4.75 -1.79 0.06
N GLN A 152 -4.49 -0.51 0.29
CA GLN A 152 -3.36 0.19 -0.32
C GLN A 152 -2.18 0.27 0.64
N PRO A 153 -0.93 0.41 0.15
CA PRO A 153 0.24 0.41 1.01
C PRO A 153 0.13 1.36 2.20
N SER A 154 -0.24 2.62 1.99
CA SER A 154 -0.34 3.62 3.07
C SER A 154 -1.41 3.33 4.13
N THR A 155 -2.33 2.41 3.85
CA THR A 155 -3.40 2.03 4.79
C THR A 155 -3.01 0.91 5.73
N VAL A 156 -1.92 0.18 5.44
CA VAL A 156 -1.63 -1.10 6.10
C VAL A 156 -0.65 -0.98 7.25
N ILE A 157 -0.88 -1.83 8.26
CA ILE A 157 0.06 -2.20 9.31
C ILE A 157 -0.03 -3.72 9.53
N PHE A 158 1.10 -4.38 9.74
CA PHE A 158 1.13 -5.82 9.91
C PHE A 158 2.23 -6.28 10.86
N LYS A 159 2.04 -7.45 11.44
CA LYS A 159 3.03 -8.09 12.33
C LYS A 159 4.26 -8.52 11.55
N ARG A 160 5.44 -8.35 12.11
CA ARG A 160 6.72 -8.77 11.49
C ARG A 160 6.74 -10.24 11.06
N LYS A 161 6.04 -11.12 11.77
CA LYS A 161 5.92 -12.54 11.38
C LYS A 161 5.42 -12.74 9.95
N VAL A 162 4.67 -11.76 9.40
CA VAL A 162 4.18 -11.78 8.00
C VAL A 162 5.35 -11.81 7.03
N ILE A 163 6.41 -11.02 7.28
CA ILE A 163 7.63 -11.05 6.45
C ILE A 163 8.30 -12.41 6.54
N ALA A 164 8.40 -12.98 7.75
CA ALA A 164 9.08 -14.24 7.98
C ALA A 164 8.40 -15.42 7.26
N ASN A 165 7.06 -15.43 7.17
CA ASN A 165 6.31 -16.52 6.57
C ASN A 165 5.90 -16.31 5.10
N THR A 166 6.06 -15.10 4.58
CA THR A 166 5.63 -14.74 3.19
C THR A 166 6.81 -14.29 2.32
N GLY A 167 7.86 -13.70 2.92
CA GLY A 167 8.97 -13.07 2.20
C GLY A 167 8.68 -11.60 1.85
N PHE A 168 9.13 -11.18 0.70
CA PHE A 168 9.20 -9.79 0.25
C PHE A 168 8.37 -9.54 -1.01
N PHE A 169 8.23 -8.27 -1.39
CA PHE A 169 7.70 -7.89 -2.71
C PHE A 169 8.57 -8.48 -3.84
N ASN A 170 7.99 -8.64 -5.03
CA ASN A 170 8.77 -8.95 -6.21
C ASN A 170 9.58 -7.73 -6.66
N ASP A 171 10.92 -7.79 -6.57
CA ASP A 171 11.81 -6.69 -6.94
C ASP A 171 11.57 -6.16 -8.37
N ASP A 172 11.29 -7.06 -9.32
CA ASP A 172 11.06 -6.74 -10.73
C ASP A 172 9.63 -6.31 -11.06
N GLN A 173 8.78 -6.11 -10.06
CA GLN A 173 7.39 -5.75 -10.29
C GLN A 173 7.13 -4.30 -9.88
N ARG A 174 6.69 -3.48 -10.86
CA ARG A 174 6.40 -2.07 -10.68
C ARG A 174 4.91 -1.74 -10.60
N TYR A 175 4.04 -2.59 -11.16
CA TYR A 175 2.59 -2.35 -11.25
C TYR A 175 1.82 -3.51 -10.62
N ALA A 176 0.82 -3.17 -9.80
CA ALA A 176 0.02 -4.11 -9.01
C ALA A 176 0.89 -5.04 -8.13
N GLU A 177 2.03 -4.55 -7.67
CA GLU A 177 2.99 -5.22 -6.80
C GLU A 177 2.42 -5.44 -5.40
N ASP A 178 1.62 -4.47 -4.92
CA ASP A 178 0.90 -4.52 -3.67
C ASP A 178 -0.11 -5.69 -3.66
N VAL A 179 -0.94 -5.78 -4.70
CA VAL A 179 -1.90 -6.88 -4.86
C VAL A 179 -1.20 -8.23 -4.92
N ASN A 180 -0.06 -8.32 -5.61
CA ASN A 180 0.75 -9.54 -5.66
C ASN A 180 1.19 -9.96 -4.26
N TYR A 181 1.72 -9.03 -3.50
CA TYR A 181 2.22 -9.30 -2.15
C TYR A 181 1.08 -9.65 -1.19
N TRP A 182 -0.05 -8.93 -1.25
CA TRP A 182 -1.25 -9.25 -0.46
C TRP A 182 -1.81 -10.64 -0.78
N MET A 183 -1.82 -11.05 -2.04
CA MET A 183 -2.21 -12.42 -2.43
C MET A 183 -1.32 -13.47 -1.78
N LYS A 184 -0.01 -13.25 -1.69
CA LYS A 184 0.92 -14.16 -1.00
C LYS A 184 0.67 -14.15 0.52
N ILE A 185 0.55 -12.98 1.14
CA ILE A 185 0.29 -12.83 2.57
C ILE A 185 -1.00 -13.55 2.98
N SER A 186 -2.06 -13.42 2.19
CA SER A 186 -3.38 -14.01 2.50
C SER A 186 -3.40 -15.54 2.56
N ARG A 187 -2.32 -16.20 2.14
CA ARG A 187 -2.22 -17.68 2.21
C ARG A 187 -1.89 -18.18 3.61
N ASN A 188 -1.18 -17.39 4.39
CA ASN A 188 -0.64 -17.84 5.69
C ASN A 188 -1.01 -16.89 6.83
N ASN A 189 -1.72 -15.80 6.57
CA ASN A 189 -1.97 -14.75 7.55
C ASN A 189 -3.43 -14.30 7.52
N LYS A 190 -3.95 -13.88 8.66
CA LYS A 190 -5.29 -13.31 8.80
C LYS A 190 -5.26 -11.81 8.52
N MET A 191 -5.98 -11.41 7.49
CA MET A 191 -5.97 -10.06 6.96
C MET A 191 -7.35 -9.42 7.04
N TYR A 192 -7.39 -8.15 7.45
CA TYR A 192 -8.64 -7.40 7.56
C TYR A 192 -8.49 -5.96 7.07
N ILE A 193 -9.64 -5.33 6.80
CA ILE A 193 -9.77 -3.89 6.55
C ILE A 193 -10.63 -3.34 7.67
N LEU A 194 -10.14 -2.34 8.38
CA LEU A 194 -10.90 -1.54 9.33
C LEU A 194 -11.79 -0.55 8.56
N ASP A 195 -13.09 -0.54 8.84
CA ASP A 195 -14.05 0.35 8.17
C ASP A 195 -13.98 1.79 8.68
N GLU A 196 -12.77 2.32 8.81
CA GLU A 196 -12.47 3.70 9.14
C GLU A 196 -11.55 4.34 8.10
N SER A 197 -11.85 5.59 7.71
CA SER A 197 -11.02 6.34 6.77
C SER A 197 -9.90 7.02 7.52
N LEU A 198 -8.70 6.45 7.47
CA LEU A 198 -7.55 6.88 8.28
C LEU A 198 -6.37 7.40 7.43
N VAL A 199 -6.55 7.51 6.12
CA VAL A 199 -5.50 7.95 5.19
C VAL A 199 -6.08 8.92 4.16
N ILE A 200 -5.34 9.99 3.89
CA ILE A 200 -5.53 10.88 2.75
C ILE A 200 -4.53 10.44 1.69
N ALA A 201 -5.03 9.80 0.64
CA ALA A 201 -4.18 9.27 -0.43
C ALA A 201 -4.13 10.21 -1.64
N GLY A 202 -2.91 10.48 -2.11
CA GLY A 202 -2.66 11.30 -3.30
C GLY A 202 -3.27 12.70 -3.23
N GLY A 203 -3.35 13.32 -2.05
CA GLY A 203 -4.01 14.60 -1.83
C GLY A 203 -5.52 14.57 -2.13
N GLY A 204 -6.18 13.43 -1.92
CA GLY A 204 -7.62 13.26 -2.15
C GLY A 204 -8.03 13.03 -3.62
N LYS A 205 -7.08 12.85 -4.53
CA LYS A 205 -7.35 12.63 -5.97
C LYS A 205 -8.02 11.28 -6.26
N ARG A 206 -8.63 11.16 -7.45
CA ARG A 206 -9.22 9.89 -7.92
C ARG A 206 -8.15 8.81 -8.07
N THR A 207 -8.51 7.58 -7.76
CA THR A 207 -7.60 6.42 -7.67
C THR A 207 -6.97 6.00 -9.00
N PHE A 208 -7.64 6.19 -10.14
CA PHE A 208 -7.19 5.66 -11.43
C PHE A 208 -7.24 6.72 -12.52
N GLY A 209 -6.21 6.73 -13.38
CA GLY A 209 -6.21 7.51 -14.62
C GLY A 209 -5.85 9.00 -14.47
N VAL A 210 -5.39 9.46 -13.30
CA VAL A 210 -5.09 10.89 -13.08
C VAL A 210 -3.59 11.16 -12.94
N SER A 211 -2.89 10.42 -12.08
CA SER A 211 -1.44 10.61 -11.86
C SER A 211 -0.80 9.37 -11.25
N GLY A 212 0.53 9.30 -11.25
CA GLY A 212 1.31 8.20 -10.69
C GLY A 212 1.22 6.90 -11.49
N LEU A 213 1.65 5.80 -10.89
CA LEU A 213 1.68 4.49 -11.55
C LEU A 213 0.28 4.00 -11.97
N SER A 214 -0.75 4.28 -11.17
CA SER A 214 -2.14 3.89 -11.44
C SER A 214 -2.77 4.58 -12.66
N ALA A 215 -2.15 5.63 -13.19
CA ALA A 215 -2.58 6.30 -14.41
C ALA A 215 -2.29 5.46 -15.67
N ASN A 216 -1.26 4.61 -15.63
CA ASN A 216 -0.92 3.74 -16.76
C ASN A 216 -1.77 2.46 -16.75
N LEU A 217 -2.99 2.56 -17.27
CA LEU A 217 -3.96 1.45 -17.28
C LEU A 217 -3.46 0.20 -18.02
N LYS A 218 -2.64 0.36 -19.06
CA LYS A 218 -2.06 -0.75 -19.81
C LYS A 218 -1.09 -1.54 -18.95
N GLU A 219 -0.18 -0.85 -18.27
CA GLU A 219 0.81 -1.49 -17.40
C GLU A 219 0.15 -2.07 -16.12
N MET A 220 -0.85 -1.41 -15.57
CA MET A 220 -1.66 -1.97 -14.48
C MET A 220 -2.31 -3.31 -14.91
N LYS A 221 -2.90 -3.39 -16.10
CA LYS A 221 -3.43 -4.64 -16.67
C LYS A 221 -2.34 -5.70 -16.78
N ASN A 222 -1.15 -5.34 -17.28
CA ASN A 222 -0.01 -6.25 -17.40
C ASN A 222 0.44 -6.76 -16.02
N GLY A 223 0.48 -5.91 -15.01
CA GLY A 223 0.75 -6.28 -13.62
C GLY A 223 -0.24 -7.32 -13.09
N TYR A 224 -1.55 -7.10 -13.24
CA TYR A 224 -2.57 -8.09 -12.86
C TYR A 224 -2.43 -9.42 -13.61
N LYS A 225 -2.08 -9.37 -14.91
CA LYS A 225 -1.82 -10.60 -15.69
C LYS A 225 -0.60 -11.34 -15.16
N ARG A 226 0.48 -10.62 -14.80
CA ARG A 226 1.67 -11.19 -14.16
C ARG A 226 1.30 -11.87 -12.84
N ASN A 227 0.50 -11.20 -12.01
CA ASN A 227 0.02 -11.75 -10.74
C ASN A 227 -0.72 -13.09 -10.94
N LEU A 228 -1.67 -13.14 -11.88
CA LEU A 228 -2.38 -14.39 -12.18
C LEU A 228 -1.45 -15.52 -12.61
N LYS A 229 -0.48 -15.21 -13.49
CA LYS A 229 0.50 -16.20 -13.97
C LYS A 229 1.34 -16.75 -12.81
N GLU A 230 1.78 -15.88 -11.90
CA GLU A 230 2.54 -16.27 -10.73
C GLU A 230 1.71 -17.10 -9.75
N MET A 231 0.47 -16.68 -9.45
CA MET A 231 -0.42 -17.44 -8.56
C MET A 231 -0.76 -18.83 -9.14
N TYR A 232 -0.86 -18.96 -10.45
CA TYR A 232 -1.01 -20.25 -11.09
C TYR A 232 0.26 -21.10 -11.00
N ALA A 233 1.44 -20.53 -11.24
CA ALA A 233 2.72 -21.22 -11.11
C ALA A 233 2.97 -21.71 -9.66
N LEU A 234 2.55 -20.94 -8.67
CA LEU A 234 2.60 -21.29 -7.23
C LEU A 234 1.52 -22.30 -6.82
N LYS A 235 0.69 -22.77 -7.78
CA LYS A 235 -0.45 -23.69 -7.54
C LYS A 235 -1.51 -23.12 -6.57
N TYR A 236 -1.62 -21.81 -6.45
CA TYR A 236 -2.68 -21.14 -5.70
C TYR A 236 -3.97 -21.02 -6.51
N LEU A 237 -3.88 -21.18 -7.84
CA LEU A 237 -5.01 -21.24 -8.76
C LEU A 237 -4.97 -22.56 -9.56
N SER A 238 -6.14 -23.17 -9.72
CA SER A 238 -6.33 -24.25 -10.71
C SER A 238 -6.38 -23.68 -12.13
N LEU A 239 -6.19 -24.52 -13.14
CA LEU A 239 -6.28 -24.09 -14.54
C LEU A 239 -7.65 -23.45 -14.89
N PRO A 240 -8.81 -24.02 -14.48
CA PRO A 240 -10.10 -23.37 -14.70
C PRO A 240 -10.19 -21.98 -14.04
N GLN A 241 -9.72 -21.83 -12.80
CA GLN A 241 -9.69 -20.53 -12.11
C GLN A 241 -8.78 -19.53 -12.83
N TYR A 242 -7.57 -19.95 -13.21
CA TYR A 242 -6.65 -19.10 -13.97
C TYR A 242 -7.29 -18.60 -15.28
N THR A 243 -7.95 -19.50 -16.03
CA THR A 243 -8.63 -19.17 -17.28
C THR A 243 -9.79 -18.20 -17.03
N PHE A 244 -10.62 -18.47 -16.01
CA PHE A 244 -11.73 -17.59 -15.64
C PHE A 244 -11.25 -16.18 -15.31
N TYR A 245 -10.27 -16.03 -14.40
CA TYR A 245 -9.75 -14.71 -14.01
C TYR A 245 -8.98 -14.01 -15.12
N HIS A 246 -8.39 -14.74 -16.05
CA HIS A 246 -7.79 -14.17 -17.25
C HIS A 246 -8.83 -13.43 -18.12
N PHE A 247 -10.00 -14.02 -18.36
CA PHE A 247 -11.09 -13.36 -19.07
C PHE A 247 -11.75 -12.27 -18.25
N PHE A 248 -11.94 -12.50 -16.96
CA PHE A 248 -12.48 -11.49 -16.01
C PHE A 248 -11.65 -10.20 -16.04
N TYR A 249 -10.32 -10.27 -15.97
CA TYR A 249 -9.49 -9.07 -16.03
C TYR A 249 -9.48 -8.41 -17.42
N LYS A 250 -9.65 -9.16 -18.49
CA LYS A 250 -9.87 -8.56 -19.81
C LYS A 250 -11.16 -7.73 -19.85
N ALA A 251 -12.27 -8.30 -19.38
CA ALA A 251 -13.56 -7.60 -19.30
C ALA A 251 -13.49 -6.37 -18.39
N LYS A 252 -12.88 -6.51 -17.21
CA LYS A 252 -12.67 -5.40 -16.25
C LYS A 252 -11.84 -4.26 -16.86
N TYR A 253 -10.81 -4.57 -17.64
CA TYR A 253 -10.01 -3.58 -18.35
C TYR A 253 -10.81 -2.82 -19.41
N LEU A 254 -11.61 -3.53 -20.21
CA LEU A 254 -12.49 -2.90 -21.22
C LEU A 254 -13.50 -1.97 -20.56
N LEU A 255 -14.10 -2.39 -19.44
CA LEU A 255 -15.02 -1.55 -18.65
C LEU A 255 -14.31 -0.30 -18.11
N LEU A 256 -13.05 -0.42 -17.67
CA LEU A 256 -12.27 0.71 -17.17
C LEU A 256 -11.96 1.72 -18.29
N LEU A 257 -11.59 1.23 -19.49
CA LEU A 257 -11.37 2.09 -20.66
C LEU A 257 -12.67 2.81 -21.07
N PHE A 258 -13.79 2.13 -21.05
CA PHE A 258 -15.10 2.73 -21.35
C PHE A 258 -15.46 3.83 -20.34
N ARG A 259 -15.26 3.58 -19.03
CA ARG A 259 -15.48 4.59 -17.99
C ARG A 259 -14.57 5.82 -18.15
N GLN A 260 -13.31 5.62 -18.52
CA GLN A 260 -12.39 6.72 -18.80
C GLN A 260 -12.81 7.52 -20.03
N PHE A 261 -13.23 6.85 -21.07
CA PHE A 261 -13.76 7.50 -22.28
C PHE A 261 -14.98 8.38 -21.95
N CYS A 262 -15.98 7.85 -21.23
CA CYS A 262 -17.15 8.61 -20.81
C CYS A 262 -16.79 9.82 -19.93
N TYR A 263 -15.83 9.64 -19.03
CA TYR A 263 -15.36 10.75 -18.19
C TYR A 263 -14.72 11.88 -19.03
N ASN A 264 -13.85 11.53 -19.98
CA ASN A 264 -13.19 12.50 -20.84
C ASN A 264 -14.19 13.25 -21.76
N LEU A 265 -15.29 12.62 -22.14
CA LEU A 265 -16.37 13.28 -22.87
C LEU A 265 -17.10 14.32 -22.03
N ASN A 266 -17.35 14.01 -20.74
CA ASN A 266 -18.05 14.92 -19.83
C ASN A 266 -17.18 16.10 -19.40
N THR A 267 -15.85 15.91 -19.25
CA THR A 267 -14.93 16.99 -18.88
C THR A 267 -14.58 17.94 -20.02
N LYS A 268 -14.81 17.54 -21.28
CA LYS A 268 -14.64 18.43 -22.45
C LYS A 268 -15.88 19.29 -22.73
N LYS A 269 -17.00 19.04 -22.04
CA LYS A 269 -18.26 19.80 -22.22
C LYS A 269 -18.45 20.90 -21.16
N ASN A 270 -17.58 20.94 -20.16
CA ASN A 270 -17.49 22.00 -19.16
C ASN A 270 -16.17 22.78 -19.32
#